data_8636a98f792d7a87d9977cd515394316
#
_entry.id   8636a98f792d7a87d9977cd515394316
#
_cell.length_a   1.000
_cell.length_b   1.000
_cell.length_c   1.000
_cell.angle_alpha   90.00
_cell.angle_beta   90.00
_cell.angle_gamma   90.00
#
_symmetry.space_group_name_H-M   'P 1'
#
loop_
_entity.id
_entity.type
_entity.pdbx_description
1 polymer ?
#
loop_
_entity_poly.entity_id
_entity_poly.type
_entity_poly.pdbx_seq_one_letter_code
_entity_poly.pdbx_strand_id
1 'polypeptide(L)'
;MQKLGFLEFQTPILTSSSPEGARDFLVPSRLNPGKFYALPQAPQQFKQLIMVSGFDKYFQIAPCFRDEDARADRSPGEFYQLDVEMSFVEQEDVFGVIETLFLKLFKTFSNKKILHEKFPRITYEDAMLKYGSDKPDLRNPLE
;
A
#
# COMPACT_ATOMS: atom_id res chain seq x y z
N MET A 1 -1.63 3.73 13.52
CA MET A 1 -1.68 4.96 12.70
C MET A 1 -2.19 6.17 13.50
N GLN A 2 -3.38 6.13 14.09
CA GLN A 2 -3.97 7.27 14.83
C GLN A 2 -3.05 7.85 15.92
N LYS A 3 -2.33 7.01 16.69
CA LYS A 3 -1.33 7.48 17.69
C LYS A 3 -0.13 8.22 17.08
N LEU A 4 0.09 8.09 15.78
CA LEU A 4 1.12 8.82 15.02
C LEU A 4 0.56 10.08 14.34
N GLY A 5 -0.69 10.47 14.69
CA GLY A 5 -1.35 11.66 14.18
C GLY A 5 -2.02 11.51 12.83
N PHE A 6 -2.17 10.28 12.33
CA PHE A 6 -2.90 10.03 11.08
C PHE A 6 -4.40 10.01 11.29
N LEU A 7 -5.13 10.61 10.37
CA LEU A 7 -6.58 10.54 10.28
C LEU A 7 -6.97 9.37 9.38
N GLU A 8 -7.95 8.62 9.83
CA GLU A 8 -8.51 7.49 9.07
C GLU A 8 -9.65 7.97 8.17
N PHE A 9 -9.59 7.53 6.91
CA PHE A 9 -10.62 7.85 5.92
C PHE A 9 -11.21 6.57 5.34
N GLN A 10 -12.40 6.72 4.77
CA GLN A 10 -13.04 5.73 3.93
C GLN A 10 -13.47 6.42 2.64
N THR A 11 -13.17 5.80 1.51
CA THR A 11 -13.47 6.31 0.18
C THR A 11 -14.52 5.45 -0.51
N PRO A 12 -15.28 5.99 -1.49
CA PRO A 12 -16.26 5.23 -2.23
C PRO A 12 -15.68 4.02 -2.94
N ILE A 13 -16.42 2.90 -2.90
CA ILE A 13 -16.07 1.67 -3.62
C ILE A 13 -16.65 1.68 -5.04
N LEU A 14 -17.89 2.17 -5.22
CA LEU A 14 -18.45 2.36 -6.57
C LEU A 14 -17.95 3.69 -7.13
N THR A 15 -17.04 3.64 -8.08
CA THR A 15 -16.37 4.81 -8.65
C THR A 15 -16.30 4.73 -10.18
N SER A 16 -15.65 5.67 -10.80
CA SER A 16 -15.29 5.60 -12.22
C SER A 16 -13.97 4.85 -12.40
N SER A 17 -13.76 4.32 -13.61
CA SER A 17 -12.49 3.73 -14.00
C SER A 17 -11.34 4.72 -13.80
N SER A 18 -10.21 4.21 -13.33
CA SER A 18 -8.97 4.97 -13.18
C SER A 18 -7.80 4.27 -13.87
N PRO A 19 -6.87 5.01 -14.49
CA PRO A 19 -5.78 4.44 -15.29
C PRO A 19 -4.63 3.94 -14.40
N GLU A 20 -4.88 2.97 -13.52
CA GLU A 20 -3.88 2.48 -12.57
C GLU A 20 -3.12 1.21 -13.03
N GLY A 21 -3.31 0.81 -14.28
CA GLY A 21 -2.50 -0.22 -14.92
C GLY A 21 -3.06 -1.64 -14.90
N ALA A 22 -3.99 -1.98 -14.00
CA ALA A 22 -4.73 -3.24 -14.01
C ALA A 22 -6.05 -3.10 -14.77
N ARG A 23 -6.71 -4.23 -15.05
CA ARG A 23 -8.10 -4.21 -15.55
C ARG A 23 -9.07 -3.97 -14.39
N ASP A 24 -10.13 -3.21 -14.69
CA ASP A 24 -11.18 -2.93 -13.71
C ASP A 24 -12.21 -4.05 -13.64
N PHE A 25 -12.69 -4.36 -12.43
CA PHE A 25 -13.97 -5.02 -12.27
C PHE A 25 -15.10 -4.00 -12.45
N LEU A 26 -16.05 -4.31 -13.33
CA LEU A 26 -17.14 -3.41 -13.70
C LEU A 26 -18.46 -3.85 -13.08
N VAL A 27 -19.22 -2.87 -12.57
CA VAL A 27 -20.58 -3.06 -12.04
C VAL A 27 -21.57 -2.32 -12.93
N PRO A 28 -22.50 -3.00 -13.62
CA PRO A 28 -23.48 -2.35 -14.49
C PRO A 28 -24.38 -1.37 -13.71
N SER A 29 -24.59 -0.18 -14.25
CA SER A 29 -25.54 0.78 -13.68
C SER A 29 -26.98 0.44 -14.09
N ARG A 30 -27.83 0.17 -13.11
CA ARG A 30 -29.25 -0.08 -13.36
C ARG A 30 -30.02 1.19 -13.77
N LEU A 31 -29.57 2.35 -13.30
CA LEU A 31 -30.20 3.65 -13.57
C LEU A 31 -29.77 4.27 -14.89
N ASN A 32 -28.60 3.88 -15.40
CA ASN A 32 -28.03 4.43 -16.62
C ASN A 32 -27.66 3.28 -17.57
N PRO A 33 -28.57 2.83 -18.45
CA PRO A 33 -28.30 1.74 -19.38
C PRO A 33 -27.04 2.00 -20.22
N GLY A 34 -26.20 0.97 -20.36
CA GLY A 34 -24.93 1.06 -21.10
C GLY A 34 -23.77 1.74 -20.35
N LYS A 35 -23.99 2.17 -19.07
CA LYS A 35 -22.93 2.70 -18.21
C LYS A 35 -22.57 1.74 -17.09
N PHE A 36 -21.37 1.87 -16.59
CA PHE A 36 -20.79 1.02 -15.56
C PHE A 36 -20.12 1.86 -14.48
N TYR A 37 -20.14 1.36 -13.25
CA TYR A 37 -19.20 1.72 -12.21
C TYR A 37 -17.98 0.82 -12.31
N ALA A 38 -16.84 1.29 -11.86
CA ALA A 38 -15.66 0.47 -11.64
C ALA A 38 -15.44 0.25 -10.13
N LEU A 39 -14.92 -0.91 -9.76
CA LEU A 39 -14.39 -1.14 -8.42
C LEU A 39 -12.96 -0.56 -8.34
N PRO A 40 -12.54 0.05 -7.21
CA PRO A 40 -11.28 0.77 -7.12
C PRO A 40 -10.08 -0.20 -7.15
N GLN A 41 -9.10 0.09 -7.96
CA GLN A 41 -7.81 -0.61 -7.94
C GLN A 41 -6.93 -0.15 -6.77
N ALA A 42 -7.08 1.10 -6.37
CA ALA A 42 -6.52 1.78 -5.21
C ALA A 42 -7.29 3.08 -4.97
N PRO A 43 -7.24 3.71 -3.77
CA PRO A 43 -7.94 4.97 -3.50
C PRO A 43 -7.21 6.21 -4.04
N GLN A 44 -6.43 6.09 -5.11
CA GLN A 44 -5.47 7.09 -5.59
C GLN A 44 -6.07 8.47 -5.83
N GLN A 45 -7.19 8.56 -6.53
CA GLN A 45 -7.82 9.85 -6.84
C GLN A 45 -8.38 10.52 -5.58
N PHE A 46 -9.02 9.74 -4.71
CA PHE A 46 -9.60 10.25 -3.48
C PHE A 46 -8.55 10.71 -2.47
N LYS A 47 -7.46 9.96 -2.30
CA LYS A 47 -6.39 10.36 -1.39
C LYS A 47 -5.72 11.66 -1.84
N GLN A 48 -5.53 11.86 -3.15
CA GLN A 48 -5.03 13.13 -3.68
C GLN A 48 -5.96 14.30 -3.34
N LEU A 49 -7.27 14.12 -3.49
CA LEU A 49 -8.26 15.15 -3.11
C LEU A 49 -8.23 15.44 -1.61
N ILE A 50 -8.09 14.41 -0.78
CA ILE A 50 -7.98 14.55 0.67
C ILE A 50 -6.73 15.37 1.02
N MET A 51 -5.56 15.03 0.45
CA MET A 51 -4.32 15.77 0.71
C MET A 51 -4.39 17.21 0.24
N VAL A 52 -4.94 17.48 -0.95
CA VAL A 52 -5.16 18.86 -1.46
C VAL A 52 -6.12 19.65 -0.59
N SER A 53 -7.05 18.97 0.09
CA SER A 53 -7.99 19.61 1.02
C SER A 53 -7.36 20.04 2.36
N GLY A 54 -6.04 19.83 2.54
CA GLY A 54 -5.30 20.29 3.70
C GLY A 54 -5.14 19.26 4.83
N PHE A 55 -5.37 17.98 4.55
CA PHE A 55 -5.06 16.92 5.51
C PHE A 55 -3.62 16.46 5.33
N ASP A 56 -2.78 16.60 6.36
CA ASP A 56 -1.35 16.34 6.26
C ASP A 56 -0.96 14.89 6.50
N LYS A 57 -1.80 14.11 7.15
CA LYS A 57 -1.55 12.70 7.45
C LYS A 57 -2.82 11.88 7.30
N TYR A 58 -2.87 11.13 6.22
CA TYR A 58 -3.98 10.26 5.84
C TYR A 58 -3.59 8.80 5.99
N PHE A 59 -4.52 7.94 6.40
CA PHE A 59 -4.45 6.52 6.16
C PHE A 59 -5.83 5.90 5.92
N GLN A 60 -5.84 4.77 5.24
CA GLN A 60 -7.03 3.97 5.00
C GLN A 60 -6.66 2.49 4.90
N ILE A 61 -7.51 1.62 5.42
CA ILE A 61 -7.51 0.20 5.06
C ILE A 61 -8.47 0.06 3.88
N ALA A 62 -7.94 0.18 2.66
CA ALA A 62 -8.71 0.28 1.44
C ALA A 62 -8.96 -1.09 0.81
N PRO A 63 -10.22 -1.47 0.51
CA PRO A 63 -10.47 -2.59 -0.38
C PRO A 63 -10.05 -2.24 -1.80
N CYS A 64 -9.25 -3.11 -2.41
CA CYS A 64 -8.70 -2.94 -3.75
C CYS A 64 -9.07 -4.13 -4.62
N PHE A 65 -9.36 -3.87 -5.89
CA PHE A 65 -9.85 -4.85 -6.85
C PHE A 65 -9.05 -4.72 -8.15
N ARG A 66 -8.44 -5.82 -8.59
CA ARG A 66 -7.68 -5.86 -9.84
C ARG A 66 -8.00 -7.12 -10.60
N ASP A 67 -8.55 -7.00 -11.79
CA ASP A 67 -8.83 -8.13 -12.67
C ASP A 67 -7.55 -8.56 -13.40
N GLU A 68 -6.71 -9.26 -12.66
CA GLU A 68 -5.42 -9.78 -13.12
C GLU A 68 -5.39 -11.30 -12.95
N ASP A 69 -4.54 -11.95 -13.72
CA ASP A 69 -4.34 -13.39 -13.61
C ASP A 69 -3.79 -13.75 -12.23
N ALA A 70 -4.46 -14.67 -11.56
CA ALA A 70 -4.03 -15.14 -10.24
C ALA A 70 -2.67 -15.84 -10.37
N ARG A 71 -1.71 -15.43 -9.55
CA ARG A 71 -0.39 -16.06 -9.41
C ARG A 71 -0.27 -16.65 -8.01
N ALA A 72 0.46 -17.76 -7.88
CA ALA A 72 0.63 -18.45 -6.61
C ALA A 72 1.27 -17.58 -5.51
N ASP A 73 2.03 -16.55 -5.89
CA ASP A 73 2.77 -15.64 -5.03
C ASP A 73 2.10 -14.27 -4.82
N ARG A 74 0.91 -14.06 -5.40
CA ARG A 74 0.20 -12.78 -5.35
C ARG A 74 -1.22 -12.94 -4.82
N SER A 75 -1.75 -11.85 -4.27
CA SER A 75 -3.13 -11.81 -3.80
C SER A 75 -4.11 -12.05 -4.95
N PRO A 76 -5.27 -12.63 -4.65
CA PRO A 76 -6.38 -12.71 -5.59
C PRO A 76 -6.80 -11.30 -6.04
N GLY A 77 -7.69 -11.22 -7.02
CA GLY A 77 -8.17 -9.93 -7.57
C GLY A 77 -8.80 -8.99 -6.54
N GLU A 78 -9.08 -9.45 -5.32
CA GLU A 78 -9.55 -8.67 -4.18
C GLU A 78 -8.54 -8.74 -3.04
N PHE A 79 -8.13 -7.58 -2.48
CA PHE A 79 -7.24 -7.50 -1.33
C PHE A 79 -7.42 -6.18 -0.59
N TYR A 80 -6.89 -6.09 0.63
CA TYR A 80 -6.86 -4.84 1.39
C TYR A 80 -5.46 -4.24 1.37
N GLN A 81 -5.42 -2.94 1.18
CA GLN A 81 -4.19 -2.15 1.20
C GLN A 81 -4.21 -1.20 2.39
N LEU A 82 -3.17 -1.23 3.22
CA LEU A 82 -2.90 -0.11 4.12
C LEU A 82 -2.30 1.01 3.27
N ASP A 83 -3.10 2.01 2.99
CA ASP A 83 -2.71 3.18 2.20
C ASP A 83 -2.41 4.35 3.14
N VAL A 84 -1.29 5.02 2.92
CA VAL A 84 -0.76 6.06 3.82
C VAL A 84 -0.20 7.21 3.00
N GLU A 85 -0.59 8.44 3.34
CA GLU A 85 -0.04 9.65 2.73
C GLU A 85 0.39 10.66 3.81
N MET A 86 1.47 11.36 3.53
CA MET A 86 1.99 12.42 4.40
C MET A 86 2.42 13.62 3.57
N SER A 87 2.09 14.83 4.04
CA SER A 87 2.55 16.11 3.48
C SER A 87 3.79 16.61 4.20
N PHE A 88 4.61 17.42 3.52
CA PHE A 88 5.76 18.13 4.08
C PHE A 88 6.80 17.21 4.75
N VAL A 89 7.07 16.08 4.15
CA VAL A 89 7.97 15.04 4.67
C VAL A 89 9.00 14.64 3.65
N GLU A 90 10.12 14.13 4.13
CA GLU A 90 11.18 13.51 3.34
C GLU A 90 11.13 11.98 3.45
N GLN A 91 11.97 11.30 2.70
CA GLN A 91 12.03 9.84 2.66
C GLN A 91 12.22 9.20 4.04
N GLU A 92 13.11 9.74 4.86
CA GLU A 92 13.39 9.20 6.20
C GLU A 92 12.20 9.34 7.16
N ASP A 93 11.34 10.34 6.99
CA ASP A 93 10.12 10.48 7.78
C ASP A 93 9.14 9.36 7.46
N VAL A 94 8.99 9.01 6.18
CA VAL A 94 8.18 7.87 5.72
C VAL A 94 8.73 6.57 6.29
N PHE A 95 10.04 6.35 6.20
CA PHE A 95 10.69 5.17 6.75
C PHE A 95 10.48 5.05 8.26
N GLY A 96 10.58 6.14 9.00
CA GLY A 96 10.35 6.14 10.46
C GLY A 96 8.94 5.69 10.86
N VAL A 97 7.93 6.12 10.13
CA VAL A 97 6.53 5.69 10.32
C VAL A 97 6.38 4.20 10.02
N ILE A 98 6.89 3.74 8.88
CA ILE A 98 6.78 2.36 8.43
C ILE A 98 7.56 1.41 9.36
N GLU A 99 8.78 1.76 9.76
CA GLU A 99 9.56 0.97 10.73
C GLU A 99 8.80 0.80 12.05
N THR A 100 8.27 1.90 12.57
CA THR A 100 7.48 1.89 13.82
C THR A 100 6.27 0.95 13.71
N LEU A 101 5.56 1.01 12.58
CA LEU A 101 4.42 0.16 12.31
C LEU A 101 4.80 -1.32 12.24
N PHE A 102 5.80 -1.66 11.43
CA PHE A 102 6.23 -3.04 11.24
C PHE A 102 6.79 -3.65 12.53
N LEU A 103 7.65 -2.93 13.24
CA LEU A 103 8.16 -3.40 14.53
C LEU A 103 7.03 -3.72 15.51
N LYS A 104 6.01 -2.86 15.56
CA LYS A 104 4.85 -3.10 16.42
C LYS A 104 4.03 -4.31 15.95
N LEU A 105 3.78 -4.45 14.67
CA LEU A 105 3.06 -5.61 14.11
C LEU A 105 3.80 -6.91 14.40
N PHE A 106 5.10 -6.98 14.11
CA PHE A 106 5.89 -8.19 14.36
C PHE A 106 5.99 -8.52 15.84
N LYS A 107 6.22 -7.53 16.73
CA LYS A 107 6.24 -7.74 18.19
C LYS A 107 4.89 -8.23 18.74
N THR A 108 3.78 -7.86 18.08
CA THR A 108 2.43 -8.23 18.57
C THR A 108 1.96 -9.59 18.05
N PHE A 109 2.25 -9.90 16.78
CA PHE A 109 1.64 -11.04 16.08
C PHE A 109 2.63 -12.13 15.66
N SER A 110 3.93 -11.91 15.82
CA SER A 110 4.95 -12.88 15.43
C SER A 110 5.70 -13.41 16.65
N ASN A 111 5.95 -14.73 16.66
CA ASN A 111 6.82 -15.39 17.65
C ASN A 111 8.28 -15.43 17.18
N LYS A 112 8.59 -14.87 16.00
CA LYS A 112 9.95 -14.86 15.44
C LYS A 112 10.77 -13.73 16.01
N LYS A 113 12.07 -13.98 16.20
CA LYS A 113 13.02 -12.95 16.63
C LYS A 113 13.20 -11.90 15.53
N ILE A 114 13.12 -10.63 15.92
CA ILE A 114 13.46 -9.50 15.04
C ILE A 114 14.99 -9.39 15.02
N LEU A 115 15.59 -9.43 13.82
CA LEU A 115 17.05 -9.35 13.65
C LEU A 115 17.57 -7.95 13.97
N HIS A 116 16.90 -6.93 13.48
CA HIS A 116 17.30 -5.53 13.62
C HIS A 116 16.12 -4.69 14.08
N GLU A 117 16.30 -3.91 15.14
CA GLU A 117 15.28 -2.94 15.58
C GLU A 117 15.24 -1.70 14.67
N LYS A 118 16.36 -1.38 14.03
CA LYS A 118 16.45 -0.39 12.97
C LYS A 118 16.69 -1.11 11.65
N PHE A 119 15.83 -0.89 10.66
CA PHE A 119 15.96 -1.57 9.37
C PHE A 119 17.16 -1.02 8.60
N PRO A 120 18.02 -1.89 8.04
CA PRO A 120 19.14 -1.46 7.23
C PRO A 120 18.66 -0.72 5.97
N ARG A 121 19.42 0.27 5.54
CA ARG A 121 19.21 0.98 4.27
C ARG A 121 20.13 0.35 3.23
N ILE A 122 19.55 -0.20 2.20
CA ILE A 122 20.25 -0.84 1.08
C ILE A 122 19.82 -0.12 -0.19
N THR A 123 20.75 0.36 -0.99
CA THR A 123 20.43 0.95 -2.28
C THR A 123 19.96 -0.12 -3.26
N TYR A 124 19.24 0.27 -4.30
CA TYR A 124 18.85 -0.66 -5.35
C TYR A 124 20.05 -1.30 -6.02
N GLU A 125 21.09 -0.50 -6.31
CA GLU A 125 22.34 -0.98 -6.92
C GLU A 125 23.04 -2.02 -6.05
N ASP A 126 23.20 -1.76 -4.74
CA ASP A 126 23.77 -2.71 -3.80
C ASP A 126 22.91 -3.98 -3.67
N ALA A 127 21.60 -3.85 -3.64
CA ALA A 127 20.70 -4.99 -3.56
C ALA A 127 20.83 -5.89 -4.79
N MET A 128 20.86 -5.31 -5.98
CA MET A 128 21.03 -6.08 -7.23
C MET A 128 22.42 -6.65 -7.38
N LEU A 129 23.47 -5.90 -7.00
CA LEU A 129 24.86 -6.34 -7.11
C LEU A 129 25.17 -7.50 -6.17
N LYS A 130 24.74 -7.41 -4.90
CA LYS A 130 25.10 -8.38 -3.86
C LYS A 130 24.14 -9.57 -3.80
N TYR A 131 22.84 -9.35 -4.01
CA TYR A 131 21.83 -10.36 -3.77
C TYR A 131 21.04 -10.76 -5.03
N GLY A 132 21.24 -10.07 -6.16
CA GLY A 132 20.52 -10.33 -7.40
C GLY A 132 18.99 -10.07 -7.31
N SER A 133 18.54 -9.31 -6.32
CA SER A 133 17.12 -9.06 -6.03
C SER A 133 16.92 -7.71 -5.39
N ASP A 134 15.81 -7.05 -5.75
CA ASP A 134 15.33 -5.83 -5.09
C ASP A 134 14.69 -6.10 -3.70
N LYS A 135 14.57 -7.37 -3.31
CA LYS A 135 14.00 -7.82 -2.03
C LYS A 135 14.91 -8.85 -1.37
N PRO A 136 16.12 -8.47 -0.98
CA PRO A 136 17.09 -9.42 -0.43
C PRO A 136 16.62 -10.03 0.89
N ASP A 137 16.80 -11.34 1.05
CA ASP A 137 16.62 -12.02 2.31
C ASP A 137 17.93 -11.99 3.10
N LEU A 138 18.07 -11.05 4.03
CA LEU A 138 19.28 -10.85 4.83
C LEU A 138 19.58 -11.99 5.82
N ARG A 139 18.74 -13.03 5.88
CA ARG A 139 19.05 -14.27 6.62
C ARG A 139 19.94 -15.20 5.79
N ASN A 140 19.98 -15.01 4.48
CA ASN A 140 20.85 -15.76 3.61
C ASN A 140 22.27 -15.13 3.66
N PRO A 141 23.31 -15.89 4.02
CA PRO A 141 24.69 -15.38 4.09
C PRO A 141 25.38 -15.23 2.73
N LEU A 142 24.74 -15.62 1.64
CA LEU A 142 25.30 -15.50 0.29
C LEU A 142 25.12 -14.07 -0.22
N GLU A 143 26.22 -13.43 -0.60
CA GLU A 143 26.31 -12.11 -1.23
C GLU A 143 26.92 -12.21 -2.64
#